data_6fb4b14c76404bb4f3e0365d6771964f
#
_entry.id   6fb4b14c76404bb4f3e0365d6771964f
#
_cell.length_a   1.000
_cell.length_b   1.000
_cell.length_c   1.000
_cell.angle_alpha   90.00
_cell.angle_beta   90.00
_cell.angle_gamma   90.00
#
_symmetry.space_group_name_H-M   'P 1'
#
loop_
_entity.id
_entity.type
_entity.pdbx_description
1 polymer ?
#
loop_
_entity_poly.entity_id
_entity_poly.type
_entity_poly.pdbx_seq_one_letter_code
_entity_poly.pdbx_strand_id
1 'polypeptide(L)'
;MSDVANFAQIGIIRGMFTYIDPTVRERLAEQGTLFQIDRDGRRLEPGTPAAPGGHTISVLGPIPLPLTLCRARYEVLWYACVRNTELGKIEELADDLRAQNGQRSFATLASYMAVNSVMLVGDPGTWENPLVRVHSSCLTGDVFGSERCECGPQMQTALERITAEGGGMLVYMAGHEGRGIGLWAKAATYLLQDAGEDTYQANRSLGLPDDSRDFGDAASLLKYFLGGKPFRLLTNNPKKVDDLGDYGVEGISRVKHVTGVTDSNRRYLSAKQDWGHDLSEEDIDGA
;
A
#
# COMPACT_ATOMS: atom_id res chain seq x y z
N MET A 1 -29.63 -34.45 17.12
CA MET A 1 -29.93 -33.80 15.83
C MET A 1 -30.12 -32.31 16.08
N SER A 2 -29.08 -31.58 16.53
CA SER A 2 -29.16 -30.12 16.80
C SER A 2 -27.90 -29.33 16.50
N ASP A 3 -26.92 -29.93 15.81
CA ASP A 3 -25.62 -29.23 15.55
C ASP A 3 -25.37 -28.81 14.09
N VAL A 4 -26.34 -29.01 13.18
CA VAL A 4 -26.15 -28.68 11.76
C VAL A 4 -26.62 -27.24 11.41
N ALA A 5 -27.42 -26.62 12.26
CA ALA A 5 -27.98 -25.29 11.98
C ALA A 5 -27.03 -24.13 12.28
N ASN A 6 -25.94 -24.35 13.03
CA ASN A 6 -25.00 -23.29 13.42
C ASN A 6 -23.87 -23.05 12.40
N PHE A 7 -23.69 -23.97 11.45
CA PHE A 7 -22.63 -23.87 10.44
C PHE A 7 -22.94 -22.88 9.28
N ALA A 8 -24.20 -22.57 9.04
CA ALA A 8 -24.57 -21.66 7.94
C ALA A 8 -24.32 -20.19 8.28
N GLN A 9 -24.40 -19.80 9.55
CA GLN A 9 -24.09 -18.43 10.00
C GLN A 9 -22.59 -18.17 10.09
N ILE A 10 -21.77 -19.22 10.31
CA ILE A 10 -20.31 -19.18 10.31
C ILE A 10 -19.75 -18.96 8.89
N GLY A 11 -20.50 -19.32 7.85
CA GLY A 11 -20.08 -19.17 6.43
C GLY A 11 -19.93 -17.72 5.95
N ILE A 12 -20.56 -16.77 6.63
CA ILE A 12 -20.58 -15.35 6.21
C ILE A 12 -19.32 -14.60 6.69
N ILE A 13 -18.71 -15.04 7.78
CA ILE A 13 -17.46 -14.43 8.32
C ILE A 13 -16.21 -15.14 7.78
N ARG A 14 -16.38 -16.25 7.04
CA ARG A 14 -15.26 -17.04 6.51
C ARG A 14 -14.31 -16.28 5.60
N GLY A 15 -14.73 -15.22 4.92
CA GLY A 15 -13.92 -14.47 3.98
C GLY A 15 -13.02 -13.39 4.57
N MET A 16 -12.88 -13.27 5.88
CA MET A 16 -12.10 -12.15 6.48
C MET A 16 -10.68 -12.52 6.91
N PHE A 17 -10.45 -13.72 7.43
CA PHE A 17 -9.12 -14.22 7.84
C PHE A 17 -9.07 -15.74 7.84
N THR A 18 -8.10 -16.32 7.22
CA THR A 18 -7.94 -17.77 7.08
C THR A 18 -7.37 -18.45 8.29
N TYR A 19 -6.59 -17.74 9.08
CA TYR A 19 -5.75 -18.34 10.09
C TYR A 19 -5.95 -17.76 11.49
N ILE A 20 -6.84 -16.79 11.63
CA ILE A 20 -7.22 -16.24 12.93
C ILE A 20 -8.43 -17.02 13.44
N ASP A 21 -8.39 -17.41 14.70
CA ASP A 21 -9.48 -18.08 15.37
C ASP A 21 -10.82 -17.34 15.15
N PRO A 22 -11.91 -18.05 14.78
CA PRO A 22 -13.20 -17.41 14.50
C PRO A 22 -13.73 -16.52 15.64
N THR A 23 -13.53 -16.94 16.89
CA THR A 23 -13.98 -16.18 18.08
C THR A 23 -13.20 -14.86 18.22
N VAL A 24 -11.90 -14.88 17.88
CA VAL A 24 -11.08 -13.66 17.85
C VAL A 24 -11.54 -12.73 16.73
N ARG A 25 -11.87 -13.27 15.55
CA ARG A 25 -12.42 -12.48 14.43
C ARG A 25 -13.71 -11.78 14.78
N GLU A 26 -14.67 -12.53 15.35
CA GLU A 26 -15.96 -11.98 15.78
C GLU A 26 -15.74 -10.85 16.78
N ARG A 27 -14.91 -11.05 17.79
CA ARG A 27 -14.58 -10.02 18.77
C ARG A 27 -13.99 -8.77 18.14
N LEU A 28 -13.04 -8.89 17.19
CA LEU A 28 -12.44 -7.76 16.51
C LEU A 28 -13.46 -7.00 15.62
N ALA A 29 -14.36 -7.73 14.98
CA ALA A 29 -15.45 -7.14 14.19
C ALA A 29 -16.47 -6.41 15.10
N GLU A 30 -16.87 -6.99 16.23
CA GLU A 30 -17.74 -6.36 17.22
C GLU A 30 -17.13 -5.10 17.83
N GLN A 31 -15.82 -5.11 18.05
CA GLN A 31 -15.06 -3.92 18.48
C GLN A 31 -14.91 -2.86 17.40
N GLY A 32 -15.31 -3.15 16.15
CA GLY A 32 -15.17 -2.26 15.03
C GLY A 32 -13.73 -2.06 14.54
N THR A 33 -12.78 -2.86 15.06
CA THR A 33 -11.37 -2.83 14.69
C THR A 33 -11.05 -3.68 13.46
N LEU A 34 -11.96 -4.59 13.09
CA LEU A 34 -11.95 -5.34 11.85
C LEU A 34 -13.21 -5.01 11.05
N PHE A 35 -13.05 -4.52 9.85
CA PHE A 35 -14.16 -4.15 8.98
C PHE A 35 -13.77 -4.27 7.51
N GLN A 36 -14.75 -4.12 6.62
CA GLN A 36 -14.55 -4.13 5.17
C GLN A 36 -15.00 -2.81 4.56
N ILE A 37 -14.33 -2.42 3.49
CA ILE A 37 -14.75 -1.30 2.64
C ILE A 37 -14.90 -1.78 1.19
N ASP A 38 -15.80 -1.13 0.46
CA ASP A 38 -15.97 -1.33 -0.97
C ASP A 38 -15.01 -0.45 -1.80
N ARG A 39 -15.14 -0.54 -3.13
CA ARG A 39 -14.37 0.27 -4.08
C ARG A 39 -14.56 1.78 -3.90
N ASP A 40 -15.74 2.19 -3.41
CA ASP A 40 -16.06 3.59 -3.19
C ASP A 40 -15.63 4.09 -1.81
N GLY A 41 -14.93 3.26 -1.03
CA GLY A 41 -14.50 3.56 0.32
C GLY A 41 -15.64 3.55 1.34
N ARG A 42 -16.79 2.93 1.03
CA ARG A 42 -17.88 2.80 2.00
C ARG A 42 -17.65 1.60 2.89
N ARG A 43 -17.83 1.79 4.19
CA ARG A 43 -17.79 0.68 5.13
C ARG A 43 -18.99 -0.24 4.89
N LEU A 44 -18.72 -1.53 4.76
CA LEU A 44 -19.73 -2.55 4.57
C LEU A 44 -20.28 -3.01 5.93
N GLU A 45 -21.58 -3.26 5.98
CA GLU A 45 -22.19 -3.91 7.14
C GLU A 45 -21.68 -5.34 7.29
N PRO A 46 -21.49 -5.83 8.53
CA PRO A 46 -21.07 -7.21 8.78
C PRO A 46 -22.01 -8.20 8.08
N GLY A 47 -21.43 -9.13 7.32
CA GLY A 47 -22.21 -10.13 6.58
C GLY A 47 -22.70 -9.69 5.20
N THR A 48 -22.40 -8.48 4.75
CA THR A 48 -22.69 -8.08 3.36
C THR A 48 -21.88 -8.96 2.41
N PRO A 49 -22.51 -9.75 1.52
CA PRO A 49 -21.78 -10.53 0.54
C PRO A 49 -20.97 -9.59 -0.36
N ALA A 50 -19.72 -9.90 -0.60
CA ALA A 50 -18.98 -9.21 -1.67
C ALA A 50 -19.73 -9.40 -2.99
N ALA A 51 -19.98 -8.32 -3.71
CA ALA A 51 -20.55 -8.44 -5.05
C ALA A 51 -19.66 -9.35 -5.90
N PRO A 52 -20.20 -10.22 -6.76
CA PRO A 52 -19.41 -11.07 -7.65
C PRO A 52 -18.40 -10.21 -8.43
N GLY A 53 -17.11 -10.48 -8.28
CA GLY A 53 -16.05 -9.64 -8.85
C GLY A 53 -15.86 -8.29 -8.14
N GLY A 54 -16.53 -8.04 -7.02
CA GLY A 54 -16.46 -6.80 -6.27
C GLY A 54 -15.09 -6.59 -5.63
N HIS A 55 -14.55 -5.38 -5.80
CA HIS A 55 -13.34 -4.95 -5.13
C HIS A 55 -13.68 -4.58 -3.69
N THR A 56 -13.28 -5.42 -2.75
CA THR A 56 -13.45 -5.17 -1.30
C THR A 56 -12.11 -5.34 -0.59
N ILE A 57 -11.89 -4.49 0.41
CA ILE A 57 -10.67 -4.49 1.23
C ILE A 57 -11.07 -4.75 2.68
N SER A 58 -10.45 -5.76 3.29
CA SER A 58 -10.49 -5.96 4.73
C SER A 58 -9.47 -5.03 5.40
N VAL A 59 -9.91 -4.33 6.43
CA VAL A 59 -9.14 -3.34 7.18
C VAL A 59 -9.10 -3.74 8.65
N LEU A 60 -7.89 -3.79 9.21
CA LEU A 60 -7.63 -4.08 10.61
C LEU A 60 -6.92 -2.88 11.25
N GLY A 61 -7.49 -2.29 12.26
CA GLY A 61 -6.99 -1.11 12.99
C GLY A 61 -8.14 -0.29 13.59
N PRO A 62 -7.86 0.82 14.29
CA PRO A 62 -6.54 1.45 14.46
C PRO A 62 -5.61 0.69 15.41
N ILE A 63 -4.34 0.63 15.07
CA ILE A 63 -3.29 0.05 15.90
C ILE A 63 -2.29 1.17 16.25
N PRO A 64 -2.17 1.59 17.52
CA PRO A 64 -1.13 2.53 17.91
C PRO A 64 0.26 1.98 17.60
N LEU A 65 1.02 2.70 16.78
CA LEU A 65 2.33 2.25 16.33
C LEU A 65 3.36 3.38 16.49
N PRO A 66 4.17 3.36 17.56
CA PRO A 66 5.30 4.27 17.67
C PRO A 66 6.41 3.87 16.69
N LEU A 67 6.83 4.79 15.85
CA LEU A 67 7.88 4.59 14.86
C LEU A 67 9.11 5.42 15.19
N THR A 68 10.29 4.89 14.92
CA THR A 68 11.55 5.66 14.91
C THR A 68 12.18 5.52 13.53
N LEU A 69 12.22 6.62 12.80
CA LEU A 69 12.85 6.71 11.49
C LEU A 69 13.92 7.80 11.53
N CYS A 70 15.17 7.48 11.15
CA CYS A 70 16.31 8.41 11.12
C CYS A 70 16.43 9.28 12.39
N ARG A 71 16.23 8.69 13.57
CA ARG A 71 16.30 9.30 14.91
C ARG A 71 15.10 10.20 15.29
N ALA A 72 14.12 10.38 14.43
CA ALA A 72 12.87 11.04 14.79
C ALA A 72 11.82 10.00 15.19
N ARG A 73 11.03 10.35 16.22
CA ARG A 73 9.93 9.50 16.72
C ARG A 73 8.60 10.03 16.20
N TYR A 74 7.77 9.10 15.74
CA TYR A 74 6.42 9.37 15.23
C TYR A 74 5.41 8.49 15.96
N GLU A 75 4.28 9.06 16.32
CA GLU A 75 3.12 8.33 16.84
C GLU A 75 2.09 8.27 15.73
N VAL A 76 1.82 7.06 15.23
CA VAL A 76 0.86 6.86 14.15
C VAL A 76 -0.21 5.85 14.55
N LEU A 77 -1.36 5.95 13.93
CA LEU A 77 -2.37 4.90 13.93
C LEU A 77 -2.21 4.09 12.65
N TRP A 78 -1.82 2.85 12.80
CA TRP A 78 -1.61 1.93 11.68
C TRP A 78 -2.87 1.12 11.40
N TYR A 79 -3.16 0.92 10.12
CA TYR A 79 -4.18 0.02 9.61
C TYR A 79 -3.54 -0.92 8.60
N ALA A 80 -3.75 -2.24 8.79
CA ALA A 80 -3.39 -3.27 7.84
C ALA A 80 -4.58 -3.51 6.90
N CYS A 81 -4.33 -3.48 5.58
CA CYS A 81 -5.37 -3.49 4.56
C CYS A 81 -5.05 -4.54 3.49
N VAL A 82 -6.00 -5.43 3.19
CA VAL A 82 -5.79 -6.50 2.22
C VAL A 82 -7.03 -6.75 1.37
N ARG A 83 -6.85 -7.03 0.08
CA ARG A 83 -7.96 -7.41 -0.81
C ARG A 83 -8.59 -8.73 -0.38
N ASN A 84 -9.91 -8.79 -0.31
CA ASN A 84 -10.61 -10.02 0.05
C ASN A 84 -10.38 -11.16 -0.96
N THR A 85 -10.13 -10.86 -2.22
CA THR A 85 -9.78 -11.86 -3.23
C THR A 85 -8.43 -12.54 -2.95
N GLU A 86 -7.49 -11.86 -2.33
CA GLU A 86 -6.22 -12.46 -1.90
C GLU A 86 -6.41 -13.30 -0.64
N LEU A 87 -7.20 -12.81 0.31
CA LEU A 87 -7.58 -13.57 1.50
C LEU A 87 -8.27 -14.89 1.12
N GLY A 88 -9.26 -14.88 0.22
CA GLY A 88 -10.02 -16.07 -0.18
C GLY A 88 -9.14 -17.16 -0.80
N LYS A 89 -8.17 -16.79 -1.63
CA LYS A 89 -7.21 -17.76 -2.21
C LYS A 89 -6.35 -18.42 -1.13
N ILE A 90 -5.99 -17.71 -0.11
CA ILE A 90 -5.20 -18.22 1.01
C ILE A 90 -6.07 -19.10 1.91
N GLU A 91 -7.38 -18.85 1.99
CA GLU A 91 -8.33 -19.70 2.72
C GLU A 91 -8.39 -21.11 2.19
N GLU A 92 -8.61 -21.26 0.91
CA GLU A 92 -8.66 -22.58 0.26
C GLU A 92 -7.38 -23.38 0.54
N LEU A 93 -6.21 -22.72 0.43
CA LEU A 93 -4.91 -23.34 0.68
C LEU A 93 -4.63 -23.59 2.19
N ALA A 94 -5.11 -22.73 3.09
CA ALA A 94 -4.89 -22.91 4.52
C ALA A 94 -5.67 -24.08 5.11
N ASP A 95 -6.88 -24.35 4.62
CA ASP A 95 -7.67 -25.52 5.03
C ASP A 95 -7.01 -26.84 4.60
N ASP A 96 -6.45 -26.88 3.40
CA ASP A 96 -5.67 -28.03 2.90
C ASP A 96 -4.39 -28.25 3.74
N LEU A 97 -3.72 -27.17 4.14
CA LEU A 97 -2.50 -27.24 4.92
C LEU A 97 -2.74 -27.62 6.40
N ARG A 98 -3.86 -27.19 6.99
CA ARG A 98 -4.26 -27.65 8.34
C ARG A 98 -4.50 -29.14 8.37
N ALA A 99 -5.12 -29.68 7.32
CA ALA A 99 -5.34 -31.13 7.18
C ALA A 99 -4.02 -31.93 7.08
N GLN A 100 -2.91 -31.30 6.65
CA GLN A 100 -1.62 -31.93 6.39
C GLN A 100 -0.54 -31.62 7.44
N ASN A 101 -0.85 -30.97 8.59
CA ASN A 101 0.13 -30.49 9.57
C ASN A 101 1.22 -29.57 9.00
N GLY A 102 0.91 -28.81 7.94
CA GLY A 102 1.84 -28.03 7.14
C GLY A 102 2.17 -26.63 7.66
N GLN A 103 2.58 -26.46 8.93
CA GLN A 103 2.89 -25.13 9.50
C GLN A 103 3.92 -24.32 8.68
N ARG A 104 4.89 -24.98 8.03
CA ARG A 104 5.90 -24.31 7.18
C ARG A 104 5.30 -23.73 5.90
N SER A 105 4.39 -24.46 5.27
CA SER A 105 3.70 -24.02 4.05
C SER A 105 2.79 -22.83 4.32
N PHE A 106 2.23 -22.75 5.52
CA PHE A 106 1.41 -21.63 5.97
C PHE A 106 2.17 -20.29 5.99
N ALA A 107 3.38 -20.25 6.56
CA ALA A 107 4.23 -19.05 6.58
C ALA A 107 4.55 -18.56 5.17
N THR A 108 4.78 -19.49 4.23
CA THR A 108 5.00 -19.19 2.81
C THR A 108 3.76 -18.53 2.20
N LEU A 109 2.57 -19.08 2.44
CA LEU A 109 1.32 -18.54 1.89
C LEU A 109 1.00 -17.14 2.45
N ALA A 110 1.16 -16.93 3.74
CA ALA A 110 0.93 -15.62 4.36
C ALA A 110 1.84 -14.54 3.77
N SER A 111 3.04 -14.91 3.29
CA SER A 111 3.98 -13.99 2.64
C SER A 111 3.58 -13.56 1.22
N TYR A 112 2.64 -14.27 0.57
CA TYR A 112 2.14 -13.90 -0.76
C TYR A 112 1.06 -12.82 -0.74
N MET A 113 0.50 -12.47 0.42
CA MET A 113 -0.47 -11.39 0.51
C MET A 113 0.20 -10.03 0.41
N ALA A 114 -0.29 -9.18 -0.48
CA ALA A 114 0.09 -7.78 -0.50
C ALA A 114 -0.72 -6.99 0.55
N VAL A 115 -0.23 -7.00 1.80
CA VAL A 115 -0.86 -6.25 2.89
C VAL A 115 -0.43 -4.79 2.80
N ASN A 116 -1.30 -3.94 2.28
CA ASN A 116 -1.10 -2.50 2.24
C ASN A 116 -1.20 -1.92 3.66
N SER A 117 -0.52 -0.81 3.91
CA SER A 117 -0.54 -0.15 5.21
C SER A 117 -1.03 1.29 5.08
N VAL A 118 -1.91 1.70 5.98
CA VAL A 118 -2.28 3.11 6.15
C VAL A 118 -1.75 3.59 7.49
N MET A 119 -1.02 4.69 7.50
CA MET A 119 -0.50 5.34 8.69
C MET A 119 -1.14 6.72 8.80
N LEU A 120 -1.89 6.95 9.87
CA LEU A 120 -2.51 8.24 10.16
C LEU A 120 -1.72 8.97 11.23
N VAL A 121 -1.46 10.24 11.01
CA VAL A 121 -0.90 11.17 12.00
C VAL A 121 -1.99 12.15 12.38
N GLY A 122 -2.25 12.29 13.68
CA GLY A 122 -3.31 13.14 14.19
C GLY A 122 -4.72 12.55 14.01
N ASP A 123 -5.74 13.36 14.20
CA ASP A 123 -7.15 12.96 14.12
C ASP A 123 -7.75 13.31 12.74
N PRO A 124 -8.18 12.32 11.92
CA PRO A 124 -8.82 12.57 10.63
C PRO A 124 -10.06 13.48 10.71
N GLY A 125 -10.74 13.51 11.87
CA GLY A 125 -11.89 14.38 12.12
C GLY A 125 -11.55 15.86 12.01
N THR A 126 -10.31 16.23 12.34
CA THR A 126 -9.84 17.62 12.36
C THR A 126 -9.21 18.09 11.04
N TRP A 127 -9.00 17.19 10.09
CA TRP A 127 -8.34 17.54 8.84
C TRP A 127 -9.27 18.30 7.89
N GLU A 128 -8.81 19.42 7.37
CA GLU A 128 -9.50 20.18 6.32
C GLU A 128 -8.91 19.90 4.93
N ASN A 129 -7.58 19.97 4.80
CA ASN A 129 -6.82 19.74 3.58
C ASN A 129 -5.49 19.04 3.89
N PRO A 130 -5.54 17.79 4.35
CA PRO A 130 -4.37 17.08 4.89
C PRO A 130 -3.31 16.81 3.84
N LEU A 131 -2.07 16.68 4.31
CA LEU A 131 -0.98 16.21 3.48
C LEU A 131 -1.01 14.68 3.41
N VAL A 132 -0.92 14.14 2.19
CA VAL A 132 -1.05 12.71 1.91
C VAL A 132 0.12 12.20 1.06
N ARG A 133 0.62 11.03 1.38
CA ARG A 133 1.56 10.28 0.54
C ARG A 133 1.01 8.91 0.20
N VAL A 134 0.93 8.59 -1.08
CA VAL A 134 0.80 7.20 -1.56
C VAL A 134 2.17 6.71 -1.97
N HIS A 135 2.77 5.86 -1.14
CA HIS A 135 4.12 5.34 -1.30
C HIS A 135 4.08 3.93 -1.90
N SER A 136 4.83 3.70 -2.98
CA SER A 136 5.02 2.38 -3.56
C SER A 136 6.20 1.70 -2.88
N SER A 137 6.03 0.48 -2.39
CA SER A 137 7.07 -0.27 -1.69
C SER A 137 8.37 -0.39 -2.49
N CYS A 138 9.48 -0.29 -1.79
CA CYS A 138 10.82 -0.44 -2.33
C CYS A 138 11.74 -0.99 -1.24
N LEU A 139 11.84 -2.32 -1.13
CA LEU A 139 12.62 -2.96 -0.06
C LEU A 139 14.04 -2.42 0.01
N THR A 140 14.70 -2.27 -1.13
CA THR A 140 16.09 -1.80 -1.16
C THR A 140 16.25 -0.35 -0.70
N GLY A 141 15.31 0.54 -1.06
CA GLY A 141 15.34 1.94 -0.62
C GLY A 141 14.78 2.13 0.80
N ASP A 142 13.60 1.55 1.08
CA ASP A 142 12.87 1.82 2.32
C ASP A 142 13.49 1.12 3.54
N VAL A 143 14.09 -0.07 3.35
CA VAL A 143 14.64 -0.90 4.44
C VAL A 143 16.16 -0.92 4.43
N PHE A 144 16.79 -1.11 3.26
CA PHE A 144 18.26 -1.25 3.18
C PHE A 144 18.98 0.08 3.00
N GLY A 145 18.25 1.18 2.76
CA GLY A 145 18.85 2.50 2.56
C GLY A 145 19.66 2.61 1.27
N SER A 146 19.25 1.85 0.22
CA SER A 146 19.92 1.88 -1.08
C SER A 146 19.83 3.26 -1.71
N GLU A 147 20.93 3.79 -2.18
CA GLU A 147 21.02 5.06 -2.90
C GLU A 147 20.74 4.94 -4.41
N ARG A 148 20.39 3.75 -4.91
CA ARG A 148 19.97 3.57 -6.33
C ARG A 148 18.64 4.25 -6.65
N CYS A 149 17.89 4.67 -5.65
CA CYS A 149 16.63 5.43 -5.78
C CYS A 149 16.44 6.35 -4.57
N GLU A 150 15.46 7.23 -4.66
CA GLU A 150 15.09 8.16 -3.60
C GLU A 150 13.94 7.66 -2.69
N CYS A 151 13.54 6.39 -2.79
CA CYS A 151 12.34 5.87 -2.11
C CYS A 151 12.39 6.00 -0.58
N GLY A 152 13.48 5.56 0.07
CA GLY A 152 13.64 5.68 1.52
C GLY A 152 13.53 7.13 2.02
N PRO A 153 14.38 8.05 1.50
CA PRO A 153 14.25 9.48 1.79
C PRO A 153 12.85 10.05 1.53
N GLN A 154 12.17 9.65 0.45
CA GLN A 154 10.81 10.11 0.17
C GLN A 154 9.81 9.67 1.23
N MET A 155 9.88 8.43 1.70
CA MET A 155 8.99 7.95 2.76
C MET A 155 9.23 8.71 4.06
N GLN A 156 10.48 8.87 4.45
CA GLN A 156 10.86 9.60 5.65
C GLN A 156 10.40 11.06 5.60
N THR A 157 10.79 11.81 4.57
CA THR A 157 10.44 13.24 4.42
C THR A 157 8.92 13.42 4.34
N ALA A 158 8.19 12.46 3.77
CA ALA A 158 6.73 12.51 3.77
C ALA A 158 6.17 12.46 5.20
N LEU A 159 6.63 11.53 6.05
CA LEU A 159 6.21 11.45 7.45
C LEU A 159 6.61 12.68 8.26
N GLU A 160 7.81 13.22 8.02
CA GLU A 160 8.28 14.47 8.65
C GLU A 160 7.33 15.63 8.31
N ARG A 161 7.02 15.82 7.03
CA ARG A 161 6.13 16.89 6.55
C ARG A 161 4.71 16.71 7.07
N ILE A 162 4.15 15.50 7.01
CA ILE A 162 2.82 15.19 7.53
C ILE A 162 2.73 15.52 9.02
N THR A 163 3.76 15.15 9.78
CA THR A 163 3.82 15.42 11.23
C THR A 163 3.97 16.90 11.54
N ALA A 164 4.84 17.59 10.80
CA ALA A 164 5.07 19.03 11.00
C ALA A 164 3.82 19.87 10.70
N GLU A 165 2.96 19.42 9.80
CA GLU A 165 1.68 20.07 9.48
C GLU A 165 0.53 19.69 10.44
N GLY A 166 0.81 18.88 11.46
CA GLY A 166 -0.14 18.51 12.51
C GLY A 166 -1.09 17.38 12.14
N GLY A 167 -0.95 16.79 10.95
CA GLY A 167 -1.75 15.63 10.59
C GLY A 167 -1.80 15.32 9.10
N GLY A 168 -2.16 14.09 8.81
CA GLY A 168 -2.29 13.58 7.45
C GLY A 168 -2.11 12.07 7.38
N MET A 169 -1.86 11.56 6.18
CA MET A 169 -1.90 10.12 5.92
C MET A 169 -0.77 9.67 4.99
N LEU A 170 -0.17 8.53 5.31
CA LEU A 170 0.70 7.79 4.40
C LEU A 170 0.06 6.43 4.08
N VAL A 171 -0.15 6.14 2.80
CA VAL A 171 -0.56 4.83 2.29
C VAL A 171 0.64 4.14 1.70
N TYR A 172 1.04 3.00 2.26
CA TYR A 172 2.15 2.18 1.78
C TYR A 172 1.61 0.99 0.99
N MET A 173 1.93 0.94 -0.31
CA MET A 173 1.43 -0.05 -1.26
C MET A 173 2.42 -1.21 -1.37
N ALA A 174 2.18 -2.30 -0.66
CA ALA A 174 3.09 -3.45 -0.57
C ALA A 174 3.28 -4.20 -1.91
N GLY A 175 2.24 -4.25 -2.76
CA GLY A 175 2.30 -4.91 -4.07
C GLY A 175 3.02 -4.12 -5.17
N HIS A 176 3.61 -2.95 -4.88
CA HIS A 176 4.19 -2.06 -5.88
C HIS A 176 5.70 -2.18 -6.07
N GLU A 177 6.34 -3.19 -5.46
CA GLU A 177 7.79 -3.42 -5.59
C GLU A 177 8.23 -3.50 -7.07
N GLY A 178 9.29 -2.77 -7.41
CA GLY A 178 9.81 -2.72 -8.79
C GLY A 178 8.80 -2.21 -9.81
N ARG A 179 7.88 -1.30 -9.46
CA ARG A 179 6.73 -0.87 -10.28
C ARG A 179 5.74 -2.00 -10.58
N GLY A 180 5.55 -2.90 -9.61
CA GLY A 180 4.62 -4.02 -9.71
C GLY A 180 5.19 -5.29 -10.35
N ILE A 181 6.47 -5.31 -10.75
CA ILE A 181 7.13 -6.52 -11.30
C ILE A 181 7.68 -7.46 -10.21
N GLY A 182 7.69 -7.01 -8.96
CA GLY A 182 8.18 -7.76 -7.82
C GLY A 182 9.69 -7.70 -7.60
N LEU A 183 10.12 -8.13 -6.40
CA LEU A 183 11.50 -7.96 -5.96
C LEU A 183 12.50 -8.80 -6.78
N TRP A 184 12.12 -10.01 -7.20
CA TRP A 184 13.00 -10.88 -7.97
C TRP A 184 13.33 -10.29 -9.35
N ALA A 185 12.31 -9.86 -10.09
CA ALA A 185 12.50 -9.21 -11.40
C ALA A 185 13.25 -7.89 -11.26
N LYS A 186 12.98 -7.11 -10.20
CA LYS A 186 13.74 -5.89 -9.88
C LYS A 186 15.23 -6.17 -9.67
N ALA A 187 15.60 -7.29 -9.03
CA ALA A 187 17.01 -7.66 -8.89
C ALA A 187 17.66 -7.92 -10.27
N ALA A 188 16.95 -8.56 -11.20
CA ALA A 188 17.41 -8.74 -12.57
C ALA A 188 17.54 -7.41 -13.32
N THR A 189 16.58 -6.47 -13.15
CA THR A 189 16.69 -5.13 -13.79
C THR A 189 17.92 -4.37 -13.30
N TYR A 190 18.35 -4.54 -12.07
CA TYR A 190 19.57 -3.90 -11.58
C TYR A 190 20.83 -4.36 -12.33
N LEU A 191 20.93 -5.65 -12.66
CA LEU A 191 22.02 -6.18 -13.47
C LEU A 191 22.03 -5.59 -14.88
N LEU A 192 20.85 -5.44 -15.50
CA LEU A 192 20.70 -4.84 -16.82
C LEU A 192 21.05 -3.33 -16.78
N GLN A 193 20.65 -2.63 -15.73
CA GLN A 193 21.01 -1.23 -15.53
C GLN A 193 22.53 -1.04 -15.35
N ASP A 194 23.19 -1.94 -14.65
CA ASP A 194 24.65 -1.92 -14.52
C ASP A 194 25.35 -2.22 -15.86
N ALA A 195 24.69 -2.95 -16.76
CA ALA A 195 25.14 -3.17 -18.13
C ALA A 195 24.84 -2.00 -19.09
N GLY A 196 24.15 -0.94 -18.62
CA GLY A 196 23.93 0.28 -19.39
C GLY A 196 22.48 0.60 -19.75
N GLU A 197 21.51 -0.28 -19.50
CA GLU A 197 20.10 0.00 -19.75
C GLU A 197 19.55 1.03 -18.75
N ASP A 198 18.52 1.78 -19.14
CA ASP A 198 17.73 2.57 -18.19
C ASP A 198 16.70 1.67 -17.50
N THR A 199 16.00 2.21 -16.48
CA THR A 199 15.05 1.43 -15.68
C THR A 199 13.83 0.91 -16.47
N TYR A 200 13.43 1.57 -17.56
CA TYR A 200 12.30 1.16 -18.41
C TYR A 200 12.76 0.14 -19.46
N GLN A 201 13.92 0.39 -20.09
CA GLN A 201 14.55 -0.56 -21.00
C GLN A 201 14.77 -1.91 -20.33
N ALA A 202 15.30 -1.92 -19.09
CA ALA A 202 15.54 -3.13 -18.34
C ALA A 202 14.26 -3.95 -18.09
N ASN A 203 13.11 -3.30 -17.83
CA ASN A 203 11.84 -4.00 -17.74
C ASN A 203 11.43 -4.65 -19.06
N ARG A 204 11.55 -3.92 -20.16
CA ARG A 204 11.21 -4.41 -21.51
C ARG A 204 12.12 -5.55 -21.95
N SER A 205 13.41 -5.47 -21.65
CA SER A 205 14.38 -6.55 -21.93
C SER A 205 14.03 -7.86 -21.20
N LEU A 206 13.36 -7.77 -20.05
CA LEU A 206 12.81 -8.93 -19.33
C LEU A 206 11.43 -9.37 -19.83
N GLY A 207 10.86 -8.71 -20.85
CA GLY A 207 9.51 -9.00 -21.32
C GLY A 207 8.41 -8.52 -20.38
N LEU A 208 8.72 -7.56 -19.50
CA LEU A 208 7.81 -7.04 -18.49
C LEU A 208 7.30 -5.64 -18.90
N PRO A 209 6.11 -5.25 -18.44
CA PRO A 209 5.59 -3.91 -18.68
C PRO A 209 6.41 -2.84 -17.95
N ASP A 210 6.37 -1.62 -18.47
CA ASP A 210 7.08 -0.47 -17.91
C ASP A 210 6.59 -0.12 -16.49
N ASP A 211 5.27 -0.26 -16.25
CA ASP A 211 4.60 0.00 -14.97
C ASP A 211 3.32 -0.84 -14.88
N SER A 212 3.26 -1.74 -13.91
CA SER A 212 2.10 -2.63 -13.63
C SER A 212 1.38 -2.24 -12.34
N ARG A 213 1.68 -1.08 -11.75
CA ARG A 213 1.04 -0.68 -10.50
C ARG A 213 -0.43 -0.38 -10.71
N ASP A 214 -1.25 -0.87 -9.78
CA ASP A 214 -2.68 -0.59 -9.69
C ASP A 214 -2.96 0.23 -8.43
N PHE A 215 -3.49 1.43 -8.60
CA PHE A 215 -3.79 2.35 -7.50
C PHE A 215 -5.23 2.23 -6.98
N GLY A 216 -5.99 1.24 -7.41
CA GLY A 216 -7.39 1.04 -6.99
C GLY A 216 -7.56 0.85 -5.48
N ASP A 217 -6.66 0.08 -4.82
CA ASP A 217 -6.69 -0.05 -3.36
C ASP A 217 -6.39 1.29 -2.68
N ALA A 218 -5.37 2.01 -3.16
CA ALA A 218 -5.05 3.32 -2.63
C ALA A 218 -6.25 4.28 -2.75
N ALA A 219 -6.94 4.27 -3.89
CA ALA A 219 -8.13 5.09 -4.12
C ALA A 219 -9.25 4.77 -3.12
N SER A 220 -9.58 3.48 -2.91
CA SER A 220 -10.59 3.06 -1.93
C SER A 220 -10.23 3.49 -0.51
N LEU A 221 -8.95 3.33 -0.12
CA LEU A 221 -8.45 3.75 1.19
C LEU A 221 -8.49 5.28 1.36
N LEU A 222 -8.09 6.04 0.33
CA LEU A 222 -8.18 7.51 0.35
C LEU A 222 -9.62 7.98 0.53
N LYS A 223 -10.56 7.43 -0.23
CA LYS A 223 -11.99 7.76 -0.11
C LYS A 223 -12.52 7.47 1.29
N TYR A 224 -12.16 6.32 1.87
CA TYR A 224 -12.60 5.94 3.21
C TYR A 224 -12.06 6.89 4.29
N PHE A 225 -10.75 7.08 4.34
CA PHE A 225 -10.12 7.84 5.43
C PHE A 225 -10.29 9.35 5.30
N LEU A 226 -10.41 9.89 4.07
CA LEU A 226 -10.58 11.31 3.84
C LEU A 226 -12.07 11.74 3.79
N GLY A 227 -12.99 10.79 3.55
CA GLY A 227 -14.41 11.09 3.52
C GLY A 227 -14.81 12.12 2.47
N GLY A 228 -14.11 12.16 1.32
CA GLY A 228 -14.36 13.13 0.24
C GLY A 228 -13.77 14.53 0.46
N LYS A 229 -13.00 14.74 1.54
CA LYS A 229 -12.29 16.00 1.77
C LYS A 229 -11.21 16.24 0.72
N PRO A 230 -10.96 17.50 0.29
CA PRO A 230 -9.81 17.81 -0.52
C PRO A 230 -8.51 17.53 0.26
N PHE A 231 -7.44 17.21 -0.48
CA PHE A 231 -6.16 16.91 0.13
C PHE A 231 -4.98 17.25 -0.79
N ARG A 232 -3.79 17.32 -0.20
CA ARG A 232 -2.54 17.62 -0.89
C ARG A 232 -1.70 16.35 -1.02
N LEU A 233 -1.49 15.90 -2.25
CA LEU A 233 -0.76 14.67 -2.55
C LEU A 233 0.72 14.95 -2.82
N LEU A 234 1.60 14.42 -1.98
CA LEU A 234 3.05 14.43 -2.17
C LEU A 234 3.46 13.50 -3.30
N THR A 235 3.69 14.05 -4.48
CA THR A 235 4.13 13.25 -5.65
C THR A 235 4.73 14.13 -6.75
N ASN A 236 5.77 13.59 -7.44
CA ASN A 236 6.32 14.15 -8.67
C ASN A 236 5.80 13.45 -9.91
N ASN A 237 4.92 12.45 -9.75
CA ASN A 237 4.36 11.67 -10.86
C ASN A 237 2.94 12.15 -11.19
N PRO A 238 2.71 12.90 -12.28
CA PRO A 238 1.38 13.33 -12.71
C PRO A 238 0.45 12.15 -12.94
N LYS A 239 0.95 11.08 -13.58
CA LYS A 239 0.17 9.87 -13.83
C LYS A 239 -0.46 9.28 -12.57
N LYS A 240 0.16 9.42 -11.40
CA LYS A 240 -0.44 8.95 -10.13
C LYS A 240 -1.70 9.73 -9.78
N VAL A 241 -1.75 11.03 -10.09
CA VAL A 241 -2.94 11.86 -9.89
C VAL A 241 -4.05 11.42 -10.84
N ASP A 242 -3.69 11.19 -12.10
CA ASP A 242 -4.63 10.74 -13.13
C ASP A 242 -5.19 9.35 -12.79
N ASP A 243 -4.33 8.38 -12.43
CA ASP A 243 -4.73 7.03 -12.03
C ASP A 243 -5.69 7.06 -10.82
N LEU A 244 -5.42 7.89 -9.80
CA LEU A 244 -6.33 8.04 -8.66
C LEU A 244 -7.66 8.69 -9.07
N GLY A 245 -7.61 9.68 -9.97
CA GLY A 245 -8.79 10.32 -10.56
C GLY A 245 -9.66 9.34 -11.34
N ASP A 246 -9.06 8.46 -12.13
CA ASP A 246 -9.76 7.39 -12.88
C ASP A 246 -10.50 6.42 -11.95
N TYR A 247 -10.00 6.24 -10.73
CA TYR A 247 -10.70 5.52 -9.66
C TYR A 247 -11.69 6.38 -8.86
N GLY A 248 -11.96 7.62 -9.30
CA GLY A 248 -12.94 8.53 -8.70
C GLY A 248 -12.49 9.20 -7.41
N VAL A 249 -11.19 9.41 -7.21
CA VAL A 249 -10.68 10.26 -6.12
C VAL A 249 -10.69 11.71 -6.59
N GLU A 250 -11.40 12.56 -5.88
CA GLU A 250 -11.55 13.98 -6.19
C GLU A 250 -10.79 14.87 -5.21
N GLY A 251 -10.66 16.16 -5.53
CA GLY A 251 -10.06 17.17 -4.64
C GLY A 251 -8.55 17.02 -4.44
N ILE A 252 -7.83 16.40 -5.38
CA ILE A 252 -6.39 16.20 -5.30
C ILE A 252 -5.65 17.49 -5.69
N SER A 253 -4.85 18.03 -4.78
CA SER A 253 -3.87 19.07 -5.07
C SER A 253 -2.47 18.47 -5.00
N ARG A 254 -1.75 18.48 -6.13
CA ARG A 254 -0.40 17.92 -6.18
C ARG A 254 0.61 18.83 -5.48
N VAL A 255 1.45 18.23 -4.65
CA VAL A 255 2.58 18.90 -3.97
C VAL A 255 3.87 18.21 -4.37
N LYS A 256 4.82 18.97 -4.89
CA LYS A 256 6.14 18.48 -5.29
C LYS A 256 6.88 17.87 -4.10
N HIS A 257 7.56 16.76 -4.34
CA HIS A 257 8.21 15.97 -3.29
C HIS A 257 9.57 15.45 -3.77
N VAL A 258 10.53 16.34 -3.86
CA VAL A 258 11.92 16.05 -4.22
C VAL A 258 12.75 15.92 -2.96
N THR A 259 13.47 14.81 -2.84
CA THR A 259 14.38 14.53 -1.71
C THR A 259 15.26 13.32 -2.03
N GLY A 260 16.39 13.19 -1.35
CA GLY A 260 17.25 12.02 -1.46
C GLY A 260 17.98 11.90 -2.79
N VAL A 261 18.26 13.02 -3.44
CA VAL A 261 19.11 13.05 -4.64
C VAL A 261 20.55 12.80 -4.21
N THR A 262 21.21 11.88 -4.90
CA THR A 262 22.63 11.52 -4.70
C THR A 262 23.27 11.26 -6.07
N ASP A 263 24.59 11.26 -6.13
CA ASP A 263 25.30 10.91 -7.37
C ASP A 263 24.93 9.49 -7.87
N SER A 264 24.60 8.59 -6.93
CA SER A 264 24.25 7.21 -7.24
C SER A 264 22.90 7.06 -7.96
N ASN A 265 21.96 8.02 -7.78
CA ASN A 265 20.61 7.93 -8.34
C ASN A 265 20.30 9.01 -9.41
N ARG A 266 21.21 9.90 -9.75
CA ARG A 266 20.98 10.95 -10.78
C ARG A 266 20.47 10.37 -12.09
N ARG A 267 21.12 9.32 -12.60
CA ARG A 267 20.71 8.65 -13.84
C ARG A 267 19.28 8.11 -13.76
N TYR A 268 18.91 7.54 -12.60
CA TYR A 268 17.56 7.05 -12.37
C TYR A 268 16.52 8.18 -12.31
N LEU A 269 16.87 9.32 -11.73
CA LEU A 269 16.00 10.50 -11.67
C LEU A 269 15.85 11.16 -13.03
N SER A 270 16.93 11.25 -13.84
CA SER A 270 16.86 11.73 -15.22
C SER A 270 15.94 10.83 -16.07
N ALA A 271 16.05 9.51 -15.95
CA ALA A 271 15.14 8.61 -16.63
C ALA A 271 13.68 8.83 -16.21
N LYS A 272 13.40 9.15 -14.93
CA LYS A 272 12.05 9.52 -14.48
C LYS A 272 11.57 10.84 -15.11
N GLN A 273 12.42 11.84 -15.21
CA GLN A 273 12.12 13.11 -15.87
C GLN A 273 11.73 12.88 -17.33
N ASP A 274 12.53 12.11 -18.07
CA ASP A 274 12.28 11.74 -19.48
C ASP A 274 10.92 11.03 -19.66
N TRP A 275 10.46 10.31 -18.64
CA TRP A 275 9.18 9.60 -18.60
C TRP A 275 8.04 10.41 -17.97
N GLY A 276 8.19 11.75 -17.91
CA GLY A 276 7.11 12.68 -17.57
C GLY A 276 6.91 12.93 -16.08
N HIS A 277 7.88 12.56 -15.22
CA HIS A 277 7.84 13.03 -13.83
C HIS A 277 8.17 14.53 -13.79
N ASP A 278 7.50 15.26 -12.91
CA ASP A 278 7.74 16.69 -12.68
C ASP A 278 9.01 16.90 -11.85
N LEU A 279 10.14 16.76 -12.53
CA LEU A 279 11.48 17.00 -12.02
C LEU A 279 12.18 17.98 -12.96
N SER A 280 12.79 19.03 -12.43
CA SER A 280 13.64 19.95 -13.17
C SER A 280 15.11 19.51 -13.09
N GLU A 281 15.96 20.05 -13.97
CA GLU A 281 17.42 19.87 -13.86
C GLU A 281 17.94 20.35 -12.50
N GLU A 282 17.42 21.48 -11.99
CA GLU A 282 17.77 21.99 -10.66
C GLU A 282 17.42 21.01 -9.52
N ASP A 283 16.34 20.26 -9.66
CA ASP A 283 15.95 19.23 -8.67
C ASP A 283 16.92 18.05 -8.64
N ILE A 284 17.57 17.76 -9.78
CA ILE A 284 18.48 16.61 -9.96
C ILE A 284 19.93 17.01 -9.68
N ASP A 285 20.34 18.21 -10.09
CA ASP A 285 21.73 18.68 -10.04
C ASP A 285 22.03 19.64 -8.89
N GLY A 286 21.00 20.27 -8.32
CA GLY A 286 21.12 21.29 -7.28
C GLY A 286 21.16 20.77 -5.85
N ALA A 287 21.18 19.44 -5.61
CA ALA A 287 21.16 18.81 -4.29
C ALA A 287 22.54 18.40 -3.79
#